data_2c11a41ddca73e95240c2d05ca37f63e
#
_entry.id   2c11a41ddca73e95240c2d05ca37f63e
#
_cell.length_a   1.000
_cell.length_b   1.000
_cell.length_c   1.000
_cell.angle_alpha   90.00
_cell.angle_beta   90.00
_cell.angle_gamma   90.00
#
_symmetry.space_group_name_H-M   'P 1'
#
loop_
_entity.id
_entity.type
_entity.pdbx_description
1 polymer ?
#
loop_
_entity_poly.entity_id
_entity_poly.type
_entity_poly.pdbx_seq_one_letter_code
_entity_poly.pdbx_strand_id
1 'polypeptide(L)'
;QFWKSEKHIVERLILKLMVAGHKGKRQYKESGHNTGKYTKITGNVIKAFEIIEKKTGKNPVEVFVRAVEGGSPIEGVTTIEYGGVRYPKAVDLSPQRRIDLVLRWLTQGVYHSKAGKGNRKDLPERLSEQIMMTAAGDQAANAVKKRHETEISASASR
;
A
#
# COMPACT_ATOMS: atom_id res chain seq x y z
N GLN A 1 3.47 -18.16 -10.50
CA GLN A 1 3.29 -16.71 -10.70
C GLN A 1 4.50 -15.91 -10.21
N PHE A 2 5.71 -16.38 -10.54
CA PHE A 2 6.96 -15.76 -10.04
C PHE A 2 7.39 -14.54 -10.86
N TRP A 3 6.89 -14.37 -12.06
CA TRP A 3 7.18 -13.23 -12.94
C TRP A 3 6.93 -11.84 -12.32
N LYS A 4 6.11 -11.73 -11.27
CA LYS A 4 5.94 -10.48 -10.52
C LYS A 4 7.19 -10.06 -9.76
N SER A 5 8.02 -11.00 -9.32
CA SER A 5 9.25 -10.72 -8.58
C SER A 5 10.33 -10.09 -9.47
N GLU A 6 10.28 -10.34 -10.78
CA GLU A 6 11.22 -9.79 -11.75
C GLU A 6 10.98 -8.30 -12.04
N LYS A 7 9.76 -7.81 -11.76
CA LYS A 7 9.41 -6.41 -11.97
C LYS A 7 10.01 -5.51 -10.90
N HIS A 8 10.54 -4.38 -11.34
CA HIS A 8 11.03 -3.35 -10.44
C HIS A 8 9.92 -2.88 -9.48
N ILE A 9 10.26 -2.62 -8.21
CA ILE A 9 9.27 -2.30 -7.17
C ILE A 9 8.46 -1.03 -7.48
N VAL A 10 9.07 -0.04 -8.14
CA VAL A 10 8.39 1.18 -8.59
C VAL A 10 7.37 0.86 -9.69
N GLU A 11 7.69 -0.02 -10.62
CA GLU A 11 6.73 -0.48 -11.63
C GLU A 11 5.54 -1.19 -10.99
N ARG A 12 5.79 -2.03 -9.97
CA ARG A 12 4.71 -2.67 -9.20
C ARG A 12 3.80 -1.65 -8.52
N LEU A 13 4.37 -0.54 -8.01
CA LEU A 13 3.57 0.56 -7.45
C LEU A 13 2.70 1.22 -8.53
N ILE A 14 3.26 1.53 -9.70
CA ILE A 14 2.54 2.12 -10.84
C ILE A 14 1.36 1.22 -11.23
N LEU A 15 1.60 -0.08 -11.40
CA LEU A 15 0.56 -1.04 -11.73
C LEU A 15 -0.53 -1.12 -10.66
N LYS A 16 -0.17 -1.02 -9.38
CA LYS A 16 -1.16 -0.99 -8.28
C LYS A 16 -1.99 0.29 -8.26
N LEU A 17 -1.42 1.43 -8.60
CA LEU A 17 -2.15 2.71 -8.73
C LEU A 17 -3.16 2.71 -9.88
N MET A 18 -2.97 1.86 -10.90
CA MET A 18 -3.92 1.72 -12.01
C MET A 18 -5.11 0.80 -11.71
N VAL A 19 -5.04 0.01 -10.63
CA VAL A 19 -6.11 -0.96 -10.32
C VAL A 19 -7.40 -0.22 -9.92
N ALA A 20 -8.51 -0.61 -10.52
CA ALA A 20 -9.84 -0.16 -10.13
C ALA A 20 -10.30 -0.83 -8.82
N GLY A 21 -11.15 -0.16 -8.05
CA GLY A 21 -11.77 -0.78 -6.88
C GLY A 21 -10.83 -0.88 -5.66
N HIS A 22 -10.35 0.22 -5.16
CA HIS A 22 -9.45 0.24 -4.01
C HIS A 22 -10.12 0.03 -2.63
N LYS A 23 -11.42 -0.08 -2.57
CA LYS A 23 -12.21 -0.20 -1.33
C LYS A 23 -12.71 -1.62 -1.07
N GLY A 24 -11.86 -2.51 -0.59
CA GLY A 24 -12.27 -3.86 -0.16
C GLY A 24 -12.88 -4.72 -1.27
N LYS A 25 -13.88 -5.53 -0.94
CA LYS A 25 -14.56 -6.45 -1.86
C LYS A 25 -15.58 -5.76 -2.78
N ARG A 26 -16.10 -4.60 -2.40
CA ARG A 26 -17.07 -3.84 -3.18
C ARG A 26 -16.40 -2.64 -3.81
N GLN A 27 -16.56 -2.51 -5.11
CA GLN A 27 -16.11 -1.35 -5.85
C GLN A 27 -17.15 -0.24 -5.69
N TYR A 28 -16.81 0.76 -4.89
CA TYR A 28 -17.55 2.00 -4.88
C TYR A 28 -16.82 3.03 -5.72
N LYS A 29 -17.54 3.94 -6.25
CA LYS A 29 -17.37 5.20 -6.98
C LYS A 29 -15.96 5.72 -7.35
N GLU A 30 -14.85 5.27 -6.77
CA GLU A 30 -13.70 6.17 -6.67
C GLU A 30 -12.46 5.78 -7.46
N SER A 31 -12.40 4.63 -8.14
CA SER A 31 -11.12 4.13 -8.61
C SER A 31 -11.04 3.64 -10.05
N GLY A 32 -12.02 3.93 -10.87
CA GLY A 32 -12.00 3.55 -12.30
C GLY A 32 -11.22 4.51 -13.19
N HIS A 33 -10.86 5.70 -12.70
CA HIS A 33 -10.35 6.79 -13.53
C HIS A 33 -8.91 6.62 -14.02
N ASN A 34 -8.13 5.76 -13.38
CA ASN A 34 -6.70 5.55 -13.69
C ASN A 34 -6.41 4.23 -14.40
N THR A 35 -7.43 3.40 -14.62
CA THR A 35 -7.27 2.12 -15.31
C THR A 35 -6.79 2.35 -16.74
N GLY A 36 -5.71 1.66 -17.13
CA GLY A 36 -5.11 1.78 -18.46
C GLY A 36 -4.27 3.04 -18.72
N LYS A 37 -4.15 3.97 -17.74
CA LYS A 37 -3.43 5.24 -17.94
C LYS A 37 -2.00 5.16 -17.41
N TYR A 38 -1.19 4.23 -17.93
CA TYR A 38 0.17 3.97 -17.48
C TYR A 38 1.06 5.22 -17.50
N THR A 39 1.16 5.90 -18.64
CA THR A 39 2.01 7.10 -18.81
C THR A 39 1.64 8.21 -17.82
N LYS A 40 0.34 8.46 -17.62
CA LYS A 40 -0.12 9.48 -16.67
C LYS A 40 0.26 9.12 -15.22
N ILE A 41 0.11 7.87 -14.84
CA ILE A 41 0.43 7.42 -13.48
C ILE A 41 1.95 7.42 -13.26
N THR A 42 2.74 7.02 -14.26
CA THR A 42 4.20 7.12 -14.22
C THR A 42 4.66 8.56 -13.97
N GLY A 43 4.11 9.53 -14.71
CA GLY A 43 4.39 10.94 -14.46
C GLY A 43 4.02 11.42 -13.06
N ASN A 44 2.90 10.94 -12.51
CA ASN A 44 2.51 11.26 -11.13
C ASN A 44 3.44 10.64 -10.09
N VAL A 45 3.95 9.43 -10.31
CA VAL A 45 4.93 8.78 -9.42
C VAL A 45 6.27 9.51 -9.44
N ILE A 46 6.74 9.93 -10.62
CA ILE A 46 7.96 10.73 -10.74
C ILE A 46 7.82 12.04 -9.96
N LYS A 47 6.74 12.78 -10.15
CA LYS A 47 6.46 14.00 -9.39
C LYS A 47 6.38 13.76 -7.87
N ALA A 48 5.81 12.65 -7.44
CA ALA A 48 5.80 12.29 -6.03
C ALA A 48 7.21 12.05 -5.47
N PHE A 49 8.08 11.41 -6.23
CA PHE A 49 9.47 11.19 -5.86
C PHE A 49 10.27 12.49 -5.81
N GLU A 50 10.06 13.41 -6.74
CA GLU A 50 10.65 14.76 -6.69
C GLU A 50 10.22 15.52 -5.42
N ILE A 51 8.96 15.38 -4.99
CA ILE A 51 8.47 15.98 -3.76
C ILE A 51 9.15 15.36 -2.53
N ILE A 52 9.34 14.03 -2.52
CA ILE A 52 10.03 13.33 -1.43
C ILE A 52 11.49 13.80 -1.34
N GLU A 53 12.19 13.87 -2.46
CA GLU A 53 13.57 14.34 -2.53
C GLU A 53 13.70 15.77 -2.00
N LYS A 54 12.85 16.70 -2.44
CA LYS A 54 12.82 18.09 -1.98
C LYS A 54 12.57 18.22 -0.47
N LYS A 55 11.72 17.35 0.10
CA LYS A 55 11.37 17.41 1.53
C LYS A 55 12.34 16.68 2.44
N THR A 56 12.92 15.58 1.98
CA THR A 56 13.77 14.72 2.82
C THR A 56 15.27 14.88 2.54
N GLY A 57 15.66 15.42 1.39
CA GLY A 57 17.04 15.49 0.94
C GLY A 57 17.70 14.12 0.69
N LYS A 58 16.91 13.04 0.65
CA LYS A 58 17.37 11.65 0.48
C LYS A 58 16.89 11.09 -0.85
N ASN A 59 17.53 10.01 -1.26
CA ASN A 59 17.07 9.27 -2.46
C ASN A 59 15.62 8.80 -2.27
N PRO A 60 14.68 9.24 -3.12
CA PRO A 60 13.27 8.91 -2.97
C PRO A 60 12.97 7.41 -3.09
N VAL A 61 13.78 6.66 -3.85
CA VAL A 61 13.64 5.20 -3.96
C VAL A 61 14.01 4.53 -2.63
N GLU A 62 15.06 4.99 -1.96
CA GLU A 62 15.44 4.49 -0.63
C GLU A 62 14.33 4.73 0.40
N VAL A 63 13.77 5.94 0.42
CA VAL A 63 12.64 6.28 1.30
C VAL A 63 11.43 5.39 0.99
N PHE A 64 11.17 5.11 -0.28
CA PHE A 64 10.09 4.22 -0.69
C PHE A 64 10.34 2.76 -0.27
N VAL A 65 11.55 2.23 -0.42
CA VAL A 65 11.91 0.89 0.05
C VAL A 65 11.74 0.79 1.57
N ARG A 66 12.22 1.78 2.32
CA ARG A 66 12.02 1.87 3.77
C ARG A 66 10.53 1.91 4.16
N ALA A 67 9.70 2.62 3.39
CA ALA A 67 8.25 2.60 3.58
C ALA A 67 7.64 1.22 3.33
N VAL A 68 8.13 0.48 2.33
CA VAL A 68 7.67 -0.89 2.06
C VAL A 68 8.08 -1.84 3.20
N GLU A 69 9.29 -1.74 3.69
CA GLU A 69 9.76 -2.53 4.85
C GLU A 69 8.94 -2.21 6.10
N GLY A 70 8.82 -0.92 6.44
CA GLY A 70 8.08 -0.46 7.62
C GLY A 70 6.58 -0.73 7.58
N GLY A 71 5.96 -0.78 6.40
CA GLY A 71 4.54 -1.06 6.21
C GLY A 71 4.20 -2.55 6.06
N SER A 72 5.20 -3.45 5.96
CA SER A 72 4.95 -4.86 5.66
C SER A 72 4.63 -5.70 6.91
N PRO A 73 3.51 -6.44 6.94
CA PRO A 73 3.20 -7.36 8.03
C PRO A 73 4.09 -8.60 7.93
N ILE A 74 4.48 -9.15 9.08
CA ILE A 74 5.25 -10.40 9.16
C ILE A 74 4.29 -11.58 9.12
N GLU A 75 3.24 -11.52 9.93
CA GLU A 75 2.23 -12.56 10.09
C GLU A 75 0.88 -12.13 9.53
N GLY A 76 0.05 -13.09 9.22
CA GLY A 76 -1.34 -12.88 8.82
C GLY A 76 -2.23 -14.00 9.34
N VAL A 77 -3.52 -13.88 9.11
CA VAL A 77 -4.50 -14.90 9.52
C VAL A 77 -4.99 -15.65 8.30
N THR A 78 -4.96 -16.95 8.37
CA THR A 78 -5.66 -17.85 7.43
C THR A 78 -6.78 -18.58 8.15
N THR A 79 -7.77 -19.03 7.39
CA THR A 79 -8.88 -19.81 7.94
C THR A 79 -8.71 -21.25 7.52
N ILE A 80 -8.62 -22.14 8.50
CA ILE A 80 -8.60 -23.60 8.29
C ILE A 80 -10.02 -24.12 8.56
N GLU A 81 -10.55 -24.93 7.66
CA GLU A 81 -11.85 -25.56 7.83
C GLU A 81 -11.67 -27.02 8.24
N TYR A 82 -12.27 -27.38 9.38
CA TYR A 82 -12.25 -28.73 9.93
C TYR A 82 -13.69 -29.13 10.26
N GLY A 83 -14.22 -30.16 9.62
CA GLY A 83 -15.57 -30.66 9.88
C GLY A 83 -16.67 -29.59 9.68
N GLY A 84 -16.50 -28.66 8.72
CA GLY A 84 -17.44 -27.56 8.48
C GLY A 84 -17.28 -26.35 9.42
N VAL A 85 -16.40 -26.45 10.43
CA VAL A 85 -16.10 -25.34 11.36
C VAL A 85 -14.82 -24.61 10.91
N ARG A 86 -14.84 -23.29 10.91
CA ARG A 86 -13.74 -22.45 10.46
C ARG A 86 -12.95 -21.91 11.65
N TYR A 87 -11.67 -22.26 11.69
CA TYR A 87 -10.73 -21.80 12.72
C TYR A 87 -9.75 -20.80 12.11
N PRO A 88 -9.65 -19.58 12.65
CA PRO A 88 -8.57 -18.66 12.26
C PRO A 88 -7.25 -19.18 12.84
N LYS A 89 -6.18 -19.18 12.06
CA LYS A 89 -4.82 -19.53 12.48
C LYS A 89 -3.82 -18.51 11.97
N ALA A 90 -2.90 -18.10 12.84
CA ALA A 90 -1.78 -17.26 12.48
C ALA A 90 -0.80 -18.02 11.57
N VAL A 91 -0.32 -17.38 10.52
CA VAL A 91 0.66 -17.92 9.57
C VAL A 91 1.64 -16.84 9.13
N ASP A 92 2.89 -17.25 8.87
CA ASP A 92 3.88 -16.37 8.27
C ASP A 92 3.52 -16.02 6.83
N LEU A 93 3.74 -14.79 6.45
CA LEU A 93 3.47 -14.30 5.10
C LEU A 93 4.72 -14.40 4.22
N SER A 94 4.54 -14.96 3.01
CA SER A 94 5.62 -15.01 2.02
C SER A 94 6.08 -13.58 1.64
N PRO A 95 7.37 -13.36 1.30
CA PRO A 95 7.90 -12.06 0.96
C PRO A 95 7.10 -11.35 -0.14
N GLN A 96 6.70 -12.07 -1.18
CA GLN A 96 5.89 -11.51 -2.27
C GLN A 96 4.50 -11.03 -1.80
N ARG A 97 3.88 -11.78 -0.90
CA ARG A 97 2.59 -11.41 -0.32
C ARG A 97 2.70 -10.16 0.55
N ARG A 98 3.77 -10.06 1.34
CA ARG A 98 4.06 -8.89 2.18
C ARG A 98 4.18 -7.62 1.34
N ILE A 99 4.98 -7.63 0.28
CA ILE A 99 5.14 -6.51 -0.65
C ILE A 99 3.79 -6.16 -1.31
N ASP A 100 3.04 -7.13 -1.80
CA ASP A 100 1.74 -6.90 -2.43
C ASP A 100 0.72 -6.26 -1.49
N LEU A 101 0.74 -6.62 -0.21
CA LEU A 101 -0.13 -6.03 0.80
C LEU A 101 0.22 -4.56 1.06
N VAL A 102 1.49 -4.25 1.27
CA VAL A 102 1.94 -2.86 1.48
C VAL A 102 1.60 -1.98 0.30
N LEU A 103 1.92 -2.40 -0.92
CA LEU A 103 1.60 -1.62 -2.11
C LEU A 103 0.09 -1.37 -2.25
N ARG A 104 -0.72 -2.35 -1.88
CA ARG A 104 -2.19 -2.21 -1.83
C ARG A 104 -2.62 -1.19 -0.79
N TRP A 105 -2.08 -1.25 0.42
CA TRP A 105 -2.45 -0.35 1.50
C TRP A 105 -1.98 1.08 1.28
N LEU A 106 -0.78 1.27 0.70
CA LEU A 106 -0.30 2.58 0.26
C LEU A 106 -1.25 3.19 -0.77
N THR A 107 -1.57 2.45 -1.82
CA THR A 107 -2.48 2.95 -2.87
C THR A 107 -3.88 3.24 -2.34
N GLN A 108 -4.41 2.40 -1.46
CA GLN A 108 -5.67 2.66 -0.78
C GLN A 108 -5.61 3.95 0.07
N GLY A 109 -4.53 4.15 0.83
CA GLY A 109 -4.31 5.38 1.59
C GLY A 109 -4.33 6.62 0.72
N VAL A 110 -3.66 6.57 -0.44
CA VAL A 110 -3.63 7.69 -1.41
C VAL A 110 -5.02 8.01 -1.95
N TYR A 111 -5.82 7.00 -2.32
CA TYR A 111 -7.15 7.22 -2.91
C TYR A 111 -8.22 7.56 -1.88
N HIS A 112 -8.06 7.11 -0.64
CA HIS A 112 -9.04 7.34 0.43
C HIS A 112 -8.65 8.47 1.38
N SER A 113 -7.46 9.05 1.26
CA SER A 113 -7.13 10.26 2.01
C SER A 113 -8.08 11.37 1.58
N LYS A 114 -8.98 11.75 2.49
CA LYS A 114 -9.90 12.85 2.26
C LYS A 114 -9.06 14.13 2.20
N ALA A 115 -9.03 14.75 1.04
CA ALA A 115 -8.66 16.15 0.96
C ALA A 115 -9.63 16.94 1.86
N GLY A 116 -9.12 17.69 2.82
CA GLY A 116 -9.96 18.57 3.62
C GLY A 116 -10.78 19.47 2.69
N LYS A 117 -11.99 19.85 3.13
CA LYS A 117 -12.83 20.80 2.40
C LYS A 117 -12.01 22.04 2.07
N GLY A 118 -11.71 22.26 0.80
CA GLY A 118 -11.02 23.47 0.31
C GLY A 118 -9.62 23.26 -0.28
N ASN A 119 -8.89 22.22 0.04
CA ASN A 119 -7.54 22.00 -0.49
C ASN A 119 -7.44 20.57 -1.08
N ARG A 120 -7.78 20.44 -2.35
CA ARG A 120 -7.61 19.17 -3.09
C ARG A 120 -6.12 18.98 -3.38
N LYS A 121 -5.44 18.24 -2.51
CA LYS A 121 -4.09 17.76 -2.82
C LYS A 121 -4.14 16.82 -4.02
N ASP A 122 -3.25 17.04 -4.96
CA ASP A 122 -3.11 16.17 -6.12
C ASP A 122 -2.56 14.78 -5.75
N LEU A 123 -2.72 13.82 -6.67
CA LEU A 123 -2.28 12.44 -6.46
C LEU A 123 -0.78 12.34 -6.11
N PRO A 124 0.15 13.08 -6.75
CA PRO A 124 1.57 13.08 -6.38
C PRO A 124 1.82 13.52 -4.92
N GLU A 125 1.13 14.57 -4.47
CA GLU A 125 1.28 15.09 -3.10
C GLU A 125 0.81 14.07 -2.06
N ARG A 126 -0.37 13.49 -2.28
CA ARG A 126 -0.92 12.44 -1.39
C ARG A 126 -0.05 11.20 -1.37
N LEU A 127 0.50 10.80 -2.52
CA LEU A 127 1.40 9.65 -2.61
C LEU A 127 2.69 9.90 -1.84
N SER A 128 3.31 11.07 -2.02
CA SER A 128 4.53 11.44 -1.29
C SER A 128 4.30 11.48 0.22
N GLU A 129 3.19 12.03 0.69
CA GLU A 129 2.83 12.05 2.11
C GLU A 129 2.67 10.65 2.67
N GLN A 130 1.89 9.77 2.01
CA GLN A 130 1.69 8.40 2.47
C GLN A 130 3.00 7.61 2.51
N ILE A 131 3.90 7.79 1.55
CA ILE A 131 5.21 7.13 1.54
C ILE A 131 6.06 7.63 2.72
N MET A 132 6.17 8.95 2.91
CA MET A 132 6.97 9.53 3.99
C MET A 132 6.45 9.15 5.38
N MET A 133 5.13 9.22 5.60
CA MET A 133 4.49 8.82 6.86
C MET A 133 4.72 7.32 7.14
N THR A 134 4.60 6.47 6.11
CA THR A 134 4.86 5.03 6.27
C THR A 134 6.32 4.74 6.57
N ALA A 135 7.26 5.45 5.93
CA ALA A 135 8.71 5.33 6.19
C ALA A 135 9.08 5.79 7.60
N ALA A 136 8.35 6.76 8.15
CA ALA A 136 8.51 7.23 9.54
C ALA A 136 7.82 6.31 10.56
N GLY A 137 7.01 5.34 10.13
CA GLY A 137 6.25 4.47 11.04
C GLY A 137 5.05 5.14 11.69
N ASP A 138 4.56 6.25 11.14
CA ASP A 138 3.43 6.99 11.68
C ASP A 138 2.13 6.17 11.56
N GLN A 139 1.41 6.03 12.67
CA GLN A 139 0.12 5.32 12.73
C GLN A 139 -0.99 6.00 11.92
N ALA A 140 -0.85 7.26 11.57
CA ALA A 140 -1.76 7.96 10.68
C ALA A 140 -1.67 7.42 9.22
N ALA A 141 -0.53 6.80 8.85
CA ALA A 141 -0.37 6.16 7.55
C ALA A 141 -1.24 4.90 7.44
N ASN A 142 -2.01 4.80 6.35
CA ASN A 142 -2.92 3.66 6.14
C ASN A 142 -2.19 2.31 6.14
N ALA A 143 -0.97 2.24 5.60
CA ALA A 143 -0.19 1.01 5.55
C ALA A 143 0.23 0.55 6.96
N VAL A 144 0.72 1.46 7.81
CA VAL A 144 1.13 1.16 9.19
C VAL A 144 -0.07 0.72 10.03
N LYS A 145 -1.19 1.44 9.91
CA LYS A 145 -2.44 1.07 10.58
C LYS A 145 -2.89 -0.34 10.19
N LYS A 146 -2.90 -0.65 8.90
CA LYS A 146 -3.31 -1.97 8.39
C LYS A 146 -2.34 -3.09 8.78
N ARG A 147 -1.03 -2.80 8.83
CA ARG A 147 -0.05 -3.73 9.37
C ARG A 147 -0.40 -4.08 10.80
N HIS A 148 -0.57 -3.07 11.65
CA HIS A 148 -0.88 -3.26 13.07
C HIS A 148 -2.19 -4.04 13.30
N GLU A 149 -3.27 -3.70 12.58
CA GLU A 149 -4.53 -4.45 12.61
C GLU A 149 -4.32 -5.94 12.25
N THR A 150 -3.49 -6.23 11.24
CA THR A 150 -3.22 -7.61 10.79
C THR A 150 -2.41 -8.38 11.82
N GLU A 151 -1.38 -7.77 12.40
CA GLU A 151 -0.51 -8.38 13.41
C GLU A 151 -1.26 -8.64 14.73
N ILE A 152 -2.15 -7.73 15.15
CA ILE A 152 -3.04 -7.97 16.31
C ILE A 152 -3.96 -9.15 16.04
N SER A 153 -4.59 -9.20 14.86
CA SER A 153 -5.46 -10.33 14.50
C SER A 153 -4.71 -11.66 14.46
N ALA A 154 -3.46 -11.65 13.98
CA ALA A 154 -2.60 -12.83 13.97
C ALA A 154 -2.23 -13.27 15.40
N SER A 155 -1.86 -12.33 16.25
CA SER A 155 -1.56 -12.61 17.67
C SER A 155 -2.75 -13.23 18.42
N ALA A 156 -3.96 -12.77 18.13
CA ALA A 156 -5.19 -13.31 18.72
C ALA A 156 -5.60 -14.68 18.17
N SER A 157 -4.96 -15.14 17.08
CA SER A 157 -5.28 -16.40 16.37
C SER A 157 -4.16 -17.46 16.46
N ARG A 158 -3.24 -17.30 17.40
CA ARG A 158 -2.17 -18.28 17.71
C ARG A 158 -2.67 -19.47 18.48
#